data_65df24bc63465d3b32dac0f0ed6807c3
#
_entry.id   65df24bc63465d3b32dac0f0ed6807c3
#
_cell.length_a   1.000
_cell.length_b   1.000
_cell.length_c   1.000
_cell.angle_alpha   90.00
_cell.angle_beta   90.00
_cell.angle_gamma   90.00
#
_symmetry.space_group_name_H-M   'P 1'
#
loop_
_entity.id
_entity.type
_entity.pdbx_description
1 polymer ?
#
loop_
_entity_poly.entity_id
_entity_poly.type
_entity_poly.pdbx_seq_one_letter_code
_entity_poly.pdbx_strand_id
1 'polypeptide(L)'
;MDMGADADSREYDDYVLLIKGAEAELVEKKSRFIATVRPVASEEEAAAFIEEMKKKYYDARHNCSAFVIGDRGQLTRSSDDGEPSGTAGRPMLEVLLGSGIRNIAAVVTRYFGG
;
A
#
# COMPACT_ATOMS: atom_id res chain seq x y z
N MET A 1 -21.06 -9.81 -2.66
CA MET A 1 -20.79 -9.27 -2.93
C MET A 1 -20.70 -8.67 -3.43
N ASP A 2 -20.64 -8.64 -3.49
CA ASP A 2 -20.23 -8.11 -4.10
C ASP A 2 -19.59 -7.17 -4.03
N MET A 3 -19.11 -7.10 -3.82
CA MET A 3 -18.51 -6.24 -3.93
C MET A 3 -18.17 -5.78 -4.69
N GLY A 4 -18.06 -6.09 -4.90
CA GLY A 4 -17.62 -5.68 -5.62
C GLY A 4 -17.92 -5.32 -6.43
N ALA A 5 -18.46 -5.61 -6.58
CA ALA A 5 -18.67 -5.34 -7.41
C ALA A 5 -18.71 -4.60 -7.90
N ASP A 6 -18.85 -4.58 -7.59
CA ASP A 6 -18.87 -3.82 -7.98
C ASP A 6 -18.02 -3.30 -8.45
N ALA A 7 -17.46 -3.61 -8.23
CA ALA A 7 -16.56 -3.08 -8.71
C ALA A 7 -16.47 -2.96 -10.01
N ASP A 8 -16.80 -3.14 -10.35
CA ASP A 8 -16.73 -3.07 -11.36
C ASP A 8 -16.37 -2.17 -12.03
N SER A 9 -16.30 -1.98 -12.12
CA SER A 9 -16.15 -1.30 -12.64
C SER A 9 -15.29 -0.61 -13.01
N ARG A 10 -14.80 -0.68 -12.76
CA ARG A 10 -14.06 -0.09 -12.87
C ARG A 10 -12.98 -0.29 -13.63
N GLU A 11 -12.90 -0.90 -14.39
CA GLU A 11 -11.90 -1.01 -15.16
C GLU A 11 -11.95 -0.28 -16.35
N TYR A 12 -12.38 0.90 -16.34
CA TYR A 12 -12.34 1.77 -17.44
C TYR A 12 -10.94 2.18 -17.70
N ASP A 13 -10.50 2.28 -18.88
CA ASP A 13 -9.22 2.87 -19.27
C ASP A 13 -8.06 2.28 -18.59
N ASP A 14 -8.12 1.01 -18.34
CA ASP A 14 -6.96 0.30 -17.86
C ASP A 14 -6.57 0.61 -16.43
N TYR A 15 -7.43 1.19 -15.66
CA TYR A 15 -7.08 1.36 -14.24
C TYR A 15 -8.31 1.24 -13.36
N VAL A 16 -8.04 1.01 -12.10
CA VAL A 16 -9.06 0.90 -11.06
C VAL A 16 -8.80 1.98 -10.04
N LEU A 17 -9.84 2.63 -9.59
CA LEU A 17 -9.71 3.63 -8.54
C LEU A 17 -10.11 3.03 -7.21
N LEU A 18 -9.28 3.28 -6.19
CA LEU A 18 -9.64 2.95 -4.83
C LEU A 18 -10.22 4.21 -4.20
N ILE A 19 -11.49 4.15 -3.79
CA ILE A 19 -12.13 5.34 -3.28
C ILE A 19 -12.19 5.41 -1.78
N LYS A 20 -11.83 4.38 -1.08
CA LYS A 20 -11.67 4.53 0.36
C LYS A 20 -10.61 3.58 0.85
N GLY A 21 -10.03 3.92 1.97
CA GLY A 21 -8.96 3.14 2.53
C GLY A 21 -9.44 1.81 3.08
N ALA A 22 -8.50 0.92 3.28
CA ALA A 22 -8.77 -0.40 3.85
C ALA A 22 -7.57 -0.84 4.66
N GLU A 23 -7.81 -1.75 5.58
CA GLU A 23 -6.77 -2.31 6.41
C GLU A 23 -7.02 -3.81 6.54
N ALA A 24 -5.94 -4.57 6.54
CA ALA A 24 -6.01 -6.02 6.75
C ALA A 24 -4.85 -6.44 7.61
N GLU A 25 -5.06 -7.50 8.36
CA GLU A 25 -4.02 -7.99 9.26
C GLU A 25 -3.81 -9.47 9.02
N LEU A 26 -2.54 -9.88 9.03
CA LEU A 26 -2.16 -11.28 8.90
C LEU A 26 -1.17 -11.61 9.99
N VAL A 27 -1.41 -12.70 10.71
CA VAL A 27 -0.47 -13.20 11.69
C VAL A 27 0.02 -14.55 11.21
N GLU A 28 1.33 -14.68 11.13
CA GLU A 28 1.92 -15.94 10.69
C GLU A 28 3.10 -16.25 11.58
N LYS A 29 3.03 -17.37 12.27
CA LYS A 29 4.04 -17.78 13.22
C LYS A 29 4.22 -16.69 14.27
N LYS A 30 5.40 -16.09 14.34
CA LYS A 30 5.65 -15.03 15.32
C LYS A 30 5.67 -13.65 14.69
N SER A 31 5.22 -13.53 13.45
CA SER A 31 5.20 -12.24 12.77
C SER A 31 3.77 -11.78 12.60
N ARG A 32 3.58 -10.47 12.69
CA ARG A 32 2.30 -9.84 12.50
C ARG A 32 2.45 -8.78 11.43
N PHE A 33 1.59 -8.81 10.44
CA PHE A 33 1.63 -7.88 9.33
C PHE A 33 0.33 -7.12 9.27
N ILE A 34 0.41 -5.81 9.14
CA ILE A 34 -0.76 -4.96 8.98
C ILE A 34 -0.60 -4.22 7.66
N ALA A 35 -1.51 -4.44 6.74
CA ALA A 35 -1.49 -3.76 5.46
C ALA A 35 -2.55 -2.68 5.49
N THR A 36 -2.16 -1.44 5.24
CA THR A 36 -3.05 -0.31 5.21
C THR A 36 -2.93 0.36 3.86
N VAL A 37 -4.07 0.60 3.21
CA VAL A 37 -4.07 1.29 1.92
C VAL A 37 -4.97 2.51 2.02
N ARG A 38 -4.65 3.53 1.25
CA ARG A 38 -5.40 4.78 1.26
C ARG A 38 -5.34 5.42 -0.12
N PRO A 39 -6.46 5.96 -0.61
CA PRO A 39 -6.42 6.73 -1.85
C PRO A 39 -5.62 8.01 -1.61
N VAL A 40 -4.76 8.36 -2.57
CA VAL A 40 -3.97 9.57 -2.49
C VAL A 40 -3.97 10.21 -3.88
N ALA A 41 -3.94 11.53 -3.93
CA ALA A 41 -3.98 12.25 -5.18
C ALA A 41 -2.65 12.87 -5.54
N SER A 42 -1.68 12.88 -4.63
CA SER A 42 -0.41 13.54 -4.86
C SER A 42 0.68 12.86 -4.08
N GLU A 43 1.91 13.17 -4.44
CA GLU A 43 3.07 12.66 -3.71
C GLU A 43 3.04 13.16 -2.27
N GLU A 44 2.61 14.41 -2.07
CA GLU A 44 2.55 14.96 -0.72
C GLU A 44 1.55 14.19 0.15
N GLU A 45 0.40 13.84 -0.42
CA GLU A 45 -0.57 13.04 0.33
C GLU A 45 -0.03 11.67 0.64
N ALA A 46 0.68 11.06 -0.30
CA ALA A 46 1.28 9.75 -0.07
C ALA A 46 2.31 9.83 1.05
N ALA A 47 3.17 10.85 1.01
CA ALA A 47 4.19 11.01 2.04
C ALA A 47 3.56 11.24 3.41
N ALA A 48 2.49 12.03 3.47
CA ALA A 48 1.81 12.29 4.74
C ALA A 48 1.20 11.01 5.30
N PHE A 49 0.60 10.20 4.45
CA PHE A 49 0.02 8.93 4.87
C PHE A 49 1.10 7.99 5.41
N ILE A 50 2.23 7.89 4.71
CA ILE A 50 3.32 7.03 5.15
C ILE A 50 3.83 7.48 6.51
N GLU A 51 4.01 8.80 6.71
CA GLU A 51 4.44 9.32 8.00
C GLU A 51 3.41 9.05 9.09
N GLU A 52 2.13 9.17 8.75
CA GLU A 52 1.08 8.86 9.70
C GLU A 52 1.17 7.40 10.16
N MET A 53 1.41 6.49 9.23
CA MET A 53 1.53 5.07 9.58
C MET A 53 2.78 4.79 10.40
N LYS A 54 3.89 5.46 10.08
CA LYS A 54 5.10 5.31 10.87
C LYS A 54 4.91 5.79 12.29
N LYS A 55 4.12 6.84 12.48
CA LYS A 55 3.82 7.31 13.84
C LYS A 55 2.85 6.39 14.56
N LYS A 56 1.84 5.93 13.84
CA LYS A 56 0.85 5.04 14.45
C LYS A 56 1.49 3.73 14.90
N TYR A 57 2.37 3.20 14.08
CA TYR A 57 3.04 1.92 14.37
C TYR A 57 4.53 2.14 14.60
N TYR A 58 4.85 3.10 15.45
CA TYR A 58 6.24 3.51 15.67
C TYR A 58 7.09 2.39 16.26
N ASP A 59 6.47 1.46 16.96
CA ASP A 59 7.18 0.36 17.57
C ASP A 59 7.30 -0.86 16.66
N ALA A 60 6.85 -0.75 15.43
CA ALA A 60 6.97 -1.85 14.49
C ALA A 60 8.41 -1.95 13.99
N ARG A 61 8.79 -3.15 13.55
CA ARG A 61 10.11 -3.39 13.01
C ARG A 61 10.31 -2.62 11.72
N HIS A 62 9.32 -2.66 10.83
CA HIS A 62 9.38 -1.97 9.55
C HIS A 62 8.00 -1.51 9.14
N ASN A 63 7.95 -0.38 8.44
CA ASN A 63 6.74 0.13 7.80
C ASN A 63 7.06 0.34 6.32
N CYS A 64 7.02 -0.73 5.56
CA CYS A 64 7.36 -0.70 4.14
C CYS A 64 6.25 -0.03 3.36
N SER A 65 6.56 0.61 2.26
CA SER A 65 5.55 1.38 1.55
C SER A 65 5.73 1.33 0.05
N ALA A 66 4.64 1.62 -0.65
CA ALA A 66 4.65 1.82 -2.10
C ALA A 66 3.48 2.71 -2.47
N PHE A 67 3.63 3.49 -3.54
CA PHE A 67 2.49 4.25 -4.04
C PHE A 67 2.55 4.37 -5.57
N VAL A 68 1.37 4.54 -6.15
CA VAL A 68 1.20 4.73 -7.58
C VAL A 68 0.25 5.91 -7.75
N ILE A 69 0.71 6.95 -8.41
CA ILE A 69 -0.05 8.19 -8.57
C ILE A 69 -0.10 8.56 -10.05
N GLY A 70 -1.25 9.11 -10.45
CA GLY A 70 -1.48 9.52 -11.82
C GLY A 70 -2.33 8.50 -12.55
N ASP A 71 -3.13 8.98 -13.51
CA ASP A 71 -4.05 8.12 -14.22
C ASP A 71 -3.33 7.08 -15.08
N ARG A 72 -2.05 7.30 -15.35
CA ARG A 72 -1.23 6.30 -16.03
C ARG A 72 -0.21 5.68 -15.11
N GLY A 73 -0.29 5.97 -13.81
CA GLY A 73 0.67 5.46 -12.86
C GLY A 73 2.07 6.00 -13.11
N GLN A 74 2.17 7.24 -13.55
CA GLN A 74 3.47 7.77 -13.98
C GLN A 74 4.38 8.11 -12.81
N LEU A 75 3.85 8.25 -11.60
CA LEU A 75 4.69 8.50 -10.43
C LEU A 75 4.58 7.33 -9.48
N THR A 76 5.66 6.60 -9.29
CA THR A 76 5.68 5.45 -8.40
C THR A 76 6.89 5.53 -7.49
N ARG A 77 6.73 5.02 -6.27
CA ARG A 77 7.81 4.91 -5.31
C ARG A 77 7.61 3.71 -4.43
N SER A 78 8.70 3.21 -3.87
CA SER A 78 8.63 2.15 -2.88
C SER A 78 9.75 2.32 -1.88
N SER A 79 9.55 1.78 -0.67
CA SER A 79 10.54 1.86 0.39
C SER A 79 10.50 0.56 1.19
N ASP A 80 11.68 0.02 1.48
CA ASP A 80 11.82 -1.18 2.30
C ASP A 80 11.88 -0.85 3.78
N ASP A 81 12.04 0.41 4.14
CA ASP A 81 12.07 0.88 5.52
C ASP A 81 12.97 0.00 6.40
N GLY A 82 14.16 -0.28 5.92
CA GLY A 82 15.14 -1.06 6.68
C GLY A 82 15.12 -2.55 6.42
N GLU A 83 14.14 -3.08 5.70
CA GLU A 83 14.21 -4.47 5.24
C GLU A 83 15.30 -4.57 4.17
N PRO A 84 15.81 -5.76 3.88
CA PRO A 84 16.82 -5.88 2.83
C PRO A 84 16.33 -5.30 1.51
N SER A 85 17.23 -4.67 0.80
CA SER A 85 16.91 -3.93 -0.40
C SER A 85 16.14 -4.78 -1.40
N GLY A 86 15.02 -4.26 -1.88
CA GLY A 86 14.22 -4.92 -2.91
C GLY A 86 13.33 -6.04 -2.43
N THR A 87 13.26 -6.28 -1.12
CA THR A 87 12.54 -7.46 -0.62
C THR A 87 11.14 -7.14 -0.09
N ALA A 88 10.79 -5.88 0.06
CA ALA A 88 9.50 -5.52 0.63
C ALA A 88 8.77 -4.47 -0.21
N GLY A 89 9.33 -3.29 -0.34
CA GLY A 89 8.65 -2.21 -1.05
C GLY A 89 8.45 -2.50 -2.51
N ARG A 90 9.44 -3.06 -3.18
CA ARG A 90 9.34 -3.34 -4.59
C ARG A 90 8.26 -4.36 -4.92
N PRO A 91 8.17 -5.49 -4.20
CA PRO A 91 7.07 -6.42 -4.43
C PRO A 91 5.71 -5.79 -4.20
N MET A 92 5.57 -4.90 -3.19
CA MET A 92 4.33 -4.18 -2.97
C MET A 92 3.97 -3.34 -4.19
N LEU A 93 4.95 -2.61 -4.71
CA LEU A 93 4.72 -1.76 -5.87
C LEU A 93 4.30 -2.60 -7.08
N GLU A 94 4.94 -3.74 -7.28
CA GLU A 94 4.60 -4.60 -8.39
C GLU A 94 3.19 -5.13 -8.32
N VAL A 95 2.71 -5.43 -7.10
CA VAL A 95 1.34 -5.85 -6.92
C VAL A 95 0.37 -4.72 -7.29
N LEU A 96 0.67 -3.50 -6.84
CA LEU A 96 -0.18 -2.36 -7.17
C LEU A 96 -0.23 -2.12 -8.67
N LEU A 97 0.93 -2.16 -9.32
CA LEU A 97 0.99 -1.95 -10.76
C LEU A 97 0.27 -3.06 -11.51
N GLY A 98 0.46 -4.30 -11.09
CA GLY A 98 -0.17 -5.44 -11.74
C GLY A 98 -1.68 -5.44 -11.57
N SER A 99 -2.18 -4.85 -10.49
CA SER A 99 -3.61 -4.75 -10.24
C SER A 99 -4.28 -3.65 -11.06
N GLY A 100 -3.49 -2.76 -11.65
CA GLY A 100 -4.05 -1.62 -12.37
C GLY A 100 -4.59 -0.53 -11.48
N ILE A 101 -4.31 -0.57 -10.17
CA ILE A 101 -4.80 0.45 -9.24
C ILE A 101 -3.92 1.69 -9.35
N ARG A 102 -4.57 2.85 -9.36
CA ARG A 102 -3.89 4.14 -9.44
C ARG A 102 -4.33 5.00 -8.28
N ASN A 103 -3.52 6.01 -7.97
CA ASN A 103 -3.83 6.99 -6.92
C ASN A 103 -4.03 6.30 -5.59
N ILE A 104 -3.06 5.51 -5.22
CA ILE A 104 -3.12 4.69 -4.01
C ILE A 104 -1.75 4.68 -3.35
N ALA A 105 -1.75 4.67 -2.02
CA ALA A 105 -0.55 4.40 -1.24
C ALA A 105 -0.84 3.23 -0.32
N ALA A 106 0.17 2.40 -0.12
CA ALA A 106 0.05 1.22 0.73
C ALA A 106 1.23 1.18 1.69
N VAL A 107 0.97 0.78 2.93
CA VAL A 107 2.01 0.55 3.93
C VAL A 107 1.79 -0.83 4.52
N VAL A 108 2.85 -1.62 4.57
CA VAL A 108 2.83 -2.90 5.26
C VAL A 108 3.70 -2.77 6.49
N THR A 109 3.07 -2.88 7.64
CA THR A 109 3.70 -2.78 8.95
C THR A 109 4.01 -4.17 9.44
N ARG A 110 5.22 -4.39 9.91
CA ARG A 110 5.65 -5.71 10.33
C ARG A 110 6.18 -5.68 11.75
N TYR A 111 5.63 -6.57 12.57
CA TYR A 111 6.11 -6.83 13.92
C TYR A 111 6.71 -8.22 13.95
N PHE A 112 7.86 -8.33 14.62
CA PHE A 112 8.40 -9.63 14.92
C PHE A 112 7.97 -10.02 16.32
N GLY A 113 7.48 -11.22 16.48
CA GLY A 113 7.16 -11.70 17.80
C GLY A 113 8.31 -12.53 18.32
N GLY A 114 8.88 -12.14 19.34
CA GLY A 114 9.86 -12.87 20.07
C GLY A 114 10.94 -13.58 19.32
#